data_71059b50809f4b6996790f6ef96e1a65
#
_entry.id   71059b50809f4b6996790f6ef96e1a65
#
_cell.length_a   1.000
_cell.length_b   1.000
_cell.length_c   1.000
_cell.angle_alpha   90.00
_cell.angle_beta   90.00
_cell.angle_gamma   90.00
#
_symmetry.space_group_name_H-M   'P 1'
#
loop_
_entity.id
_entity.type
_entity.pdbx_description
1 polymer ?
#
loop_
_entity_poly.entity_id
_entity_poly.type
_entity_poly.pdbx_seq_one_letter_code
_entity_poly.pdbx_strand_id
1 'polypeptide(L)'
;MLRRTKIVATLGPASSDQKVLEQMIRAGVDLVRMNFSHGSAQDHMKRAETVRAAAAAVGRTVGILADLQGPKIRVRKFENDKITLNKGDSFILDATLEGLGNQQRVGLDYKELPNDVDIGTVLLLNDGMLEFHVTGVKGPEVHCVVVRGGVLSNNKGINRKGGGLTAPALTDKDKEDIKTAALIKADYLAVSFPRSGDDMRLARELMHAAGGKSLLMAKIERAEAIPALGDIIDASDAIMVARGDLSVEVGDAAVPGLQKKMIKMARAKNRLVITATQMMESMITAPIPTRAEVSDVANAVLDGTDAVMLSAETAVGDYPVETIEAMARICLKAEGEIEDGMTDCAMAAQKFARIDQSIAISALFAAAHLKVKAIVALTQSGSTPLWMSRVNTGVPIFALTPLPETLSKVTLFSGVHPINFNTTAHEASQALLEAEAALVNLKLVEDGDLVVMTIGESVGKSGHTNTMKIVRVGDHRNT
;
A
#
# COMPACT_ATOMS: atom_id res chain seq x y z
N MET A 1 11.62 10.97 18.20
CA MET A 1 11.68 11.06 16.73
C MET A 1 10.35 10.63 16.18
N LEU A 2 9.78 11.34 15.21
CA LEU A 2 8.54 10.93 14.52
C LEU A 2 8.88 9.84 13.51
N ARG A 3 8.09 8.75 13.47
CA ARG A 3 8.27 7.64 12.53
C ARG A 3 7.99 8.10 11.09
N ARG A 4 8.86 7.74 10.17
CA ARG A 4 8.77 8.12 8.75
C ARG A 4 8.04 7.06 7.92
N THR A 5 8.40 5.78 8.06
CA THR A 5 7.76 4.66 7.38
C THR A 5 6.35 4.49 7.90
N LYS A 6 5.36 4.47 7.02
CA LYS A 6 3.94 4.40 7.40
C LYS A 6 3.52 2.96 7.70
N ILE A 7 2.46 2.80 8.50
CA ILE A 7 1.89 1.50 8.82
C ILE A 7 0.49 1.42 8.23
N VAL A 8 0.28 0.39 7.41
CA VAL A 8 -1.02 0.03 6.86
C VAL A 8 -1.54 -1.18 7.62
N ALA A 9 -2.76 -1.07 8.19
CA ALA A 9 -3.40 -2.16 8.91
C ALA A 9 -4.66 -2.65 8.18
N THR A 10 -4.76 -3.96 7.94
CA THR A 10 -5.97 -4.56 7.35
C THR A 10 -7.04 -4.71 8.41
N LEU A 11 -8.25 -4.25 8.10
CA LEU A 11 -9.41 -4.38 8.98
C LEU A 11 -10.13 -5.71 8.76
N GLY A 12 -10.55 -6.30 9.86
CA GLY A 12 -11.29 -7.56 9.89
C GLY A 12 -11.99 -7.77 11.23
N PRO A 13 -12.40 -8.99 11.57
CA PRO A 13 -13.09 -9.28 12.83
C PRO A 13 -12.37 -8.77 14.08
N ALA A 14 -11.03 -8.92 14.16
CA ALA A 14 -10.23 -8.49 15.32
C ALA A 14 -10.15 -6.96 15.48
N SER A 15 -10.41 -6.19 14.43
CA SER A 15 -10.33 -4.73 14.38
C SER A 15 -11.66 -4.05 14.06
N SER A 16 -12.79 -4.74 14.25
CA SER A 16 -14.13 -4.20 13.97
C SER A 16 -14.70 -3.34 15.11
N ASP A 17 -14.23 -3.53 16.34
CA ASP A 17 -14.62 -2.72 17.48
C ASP A 17 -13.96 -1.35 17.45
N GLN A 18 -14.76 -0.28 17.67
CA GLN A 18 -14.25 1.09 17.60
C GLN A 18 -13.12 1.37 18.61
N LYS A 19 -13.21 0.81 19.83
CA LYS A 19 -12.18 1.04 20.87
C LYS A 19 -10.87 0.38 20.50
N VAL A 20 -10.91 -0.84 19.92
CA VAL A 20 -9.73 -1.52 19.41
C VAL A 20 -9.12 -0.68 18.28
N LEU A 21 -9.94 -0.18 17.37
CA LEU A 21 -9.47 0.66 16.26
C LEU A 21 -8.84 1.98 16.77
N GLU A 22 -9.41 2.62 17.79
CA GLU A 22 -8.79 3.79 18.43
C GLU A 22 -7.42 3.46 19.05
N GLN A 23 -7.27 2.30 19.69
CA GLN A 23 -5.99 1.83 20.23
C GLN A 23 -4.97 1.58 19.10
N MET A 24 -5.39 0.92 18.02
CA MET A 24 -4.55 0.71 16.83
C MET A 24 -4.08 2.04 16.22
N ILE A 25 -4.96 3.03 16.11
CA ILE A 25 -4.63 4.37 15.61
C ILE A 25 -3.62 5.06 16.55
N ARG A 26 -3.80 4.97 17.87
CA ARG A 26 -2.85 5.49 18.87
C ARG A 26 -1.49 4.80 18.79
N ALA A 27 -1.48 3.49 18.55
CA ALA A 27 -0.28 2.67 18.38
C ALA A 27 0.51 3.03 17.10
N GLY A 28 -0.14 3.66 16.10
CA GLY A 28 0.59 4.23 14.97
C GLY A 28 0.08 3.87 13.58
N VAL A 29 -1.15 3.41 13.42
CA VAL A 29 -1.74 3.21 12.08
C VAL A 29 -1.86 4.55 11.35
N ASP A 30 -1.43 4.59 10.10
CA ASP A 30 -1.52 5.75 9.20
C ASP A 30 -2.57 5.54 8.10
N LEU A 31 -2.78 4.30 7.66
CA LEU A 31 -3.74 3.93 6.64
C LEU A 31 -4.42 2.60 7.02
N VAL A 32 -5.71 2.48 6.80
CA VAL A 32 -6.43 1.21 6.96
C VAL A 32 -6.74 0.61 5.59
N ARG A 33 -6.54 -0.70 5.47
CA ARG A 33 -6.91 -1.48 4.28
C ARG A 33 -8.24 -2.19 4.51
N MET A 34 -9.20 -1.96 3.62
CA MET A 34 -10.45 -2.68 3.52
C MET A 34 -10.35 -3.70 2.38
N ASN A 35 -10.36 -4.98 2.73
CA ASN A 35 -10.30 -6.06 1.75
C ASN A 35 -11.68 -6.33 1.15
N PHE A 36 -11.90 -5.96 -0.10
CA PHE A 36 -13.16 -6.12 -0.82
C PHE A 36 -13.40 -7.56 -1.31
N SER A 37 -12.49 -8.49 -1.03
CA SER A 37 -12.76 -9.93 -1.20
C SER A 37 -13.82 -10.45 -0.23
N HIS A 38 -14.11 -9.71 0.85
CA HIS A 38 -15.02 -10.11 1.91
C HIS A 38 -15.93 -8.93 2.30
N GLY A 39 -17.18 -9.25 2.62
CA GLY A 39 -18.17 -8.26 3.02
C GLY A 39 -18.98 -7.70 1.84
N SER A 40 -20.06 -7.02 2.18
CA SER A 40 -20.94 -6.31 1.25
C SER A 40 -20.56 -4.83 1.14
N ALA A 41 -21.11 -4.12 0.15
CA ALA A 41 -20.97 -2.66 0.03
C ALA A 41 -21.38 -1.94 1.32
N GLN A 42 -22.47 -2.39 1.96
CA GLN A 42 -22.95 -1.81 3.23
C GLN A 42 -21.97 -2.03 4.38
N ASP A 43 -21.34 -3.21 4.47
CA ASP A 43 -20.30 -3.48 5.46
C ASP A 43 -19.11 -2.53 5.29
N HIS A 44 -18.70 -2.29 4.05
CA HIS A 44 -17.60 -1.37 3.75
C HIS A 44 -17.96 0.08 4.07
N MET A 45 -19.20 0.53 3.78
CA MET A 45 -19.67 1.86 4.16
C MET A 45 -19.63 2.05 5.67
N LYS A 46 -20.22 1.12 6.44
CA LYS A 46 -20.22 1.17 7.90
C LYS A 46 -18.80 1.17 8.49
N ARG A 47 -17.92 0.35 7.92
CA ARG A 47 -16.52 0.26 8.34
C ARG A 47 -15.77 1.57 8.09
N ALA A 48 -16.00 2.22 6.94
CA ALA A 48 -15.41 3.53 6.63
C ALA A 48 -15.88 4.62 7.63
N GLU A 49 -17.15 4.61 8.01
CA GLU A 49 -17.69 5.52 9.04
C GLU A 49 -17.03 5.27 10.39
N THR A 50 -16.88 4.00 10.80
CA THR A 50 -16.22 3.62 12.06
C THR A 50 -14.77 4.09 12.10
N VAL A 51 -14.03 3.92 11.00
CA VAL A 51 -12.64 4.41 10.87
C VAL A 51 -12.56 5.92 11.06
N ARG A 52 -13.43 6.67 10.41
CA ARG A 52 -13.44 8.14 10.52
C ARG A 52 -13.81 8.60 11.91
N ALA A 53 -14.78 7.94 12.55
CA ALA A 53 -15.18 8.22 13.94
C ALA A 53 -14.02 7.95 14.91
N ALA A 54 -13.35 6.80 14.79
CA ALA A 54 -12.19 6.44 15.61
C ALA A 54 -11.01 7.40 15.42
N ALA A 55 -10.71 7.76 14.16
CA ALA A 55 -9.67 8.73 13.83
C ALA A 55 -9.95 10.11 14.46
N ALA A 56 -11.19 10.58 14.36
CA ALA A 56 -11.62 11.83 14.98
C ALA A 56 -11.53 11.79 16.51
N ALA A 57 -11.94 10.69 17.15
CA ALA A 57 -11.86 10.49 18.61
C ALA A 57 -10.42 10.50 19.12
N VAL A 58 -9.46 10.02 18.29
CA VAL A 58 -8.03 10.04 18.60
C VAL A 58 -7.36 11.37 18.24
N GLY A 59 -7.99 12.21 17.42
CA GLY A 59 -7.43 13.45 16.89
C GLY A 59 -6.32 13.22 15.86
N ARG A 60 -6.39 12.09 15.11
CA ARG A 60 -5.42 11.77 14.04
C ARG A 60 -6.13 11.61 12.70
N THR A 61 -5.42 11.94 11.62
CA THR A 61 -5.86 11.61 10.27
C THR A 61 -5.41 10.20 9.91
N VAL A 62 -6.34 9.40 9.40
CA VAL A 62 -6.09 8.03 8.91
C VAL A 62 -6.70 7.89 7.52
N GLY A 63 -5.94 7.44 6.55
CA GLY A 63 -6.42 7.20 5.19
C GLY A 63 -7.11 5.85 5.05
N ILE A 64 -7.86 5.68 3.96
CA ILE A 64 -8.59 4.45 3.62
C ILE A 64 -8.11 3.92 2.27
N LEU A 65 -7.67 2.66 2.25
CA LEU A 65 -7.33 1.89 1.06
C LEU A 65 -8.43 0.85 0.80
N ALA A 66 -9.14 0.98 -0.31
CA ALA A 66 -10.02 -0.05 -0.84
C ALA A 66 -9.20 -1.02 -1.70
N ASP A 67 -9.17 -2.30 -1.34
CA ASP A 67 -8.38 -3.32 -2.03
C ASP A 67 -9.32 -4.30 -2.76
N LEU A 68 -9.35 -4.21 -4.09
CA LEU A 68 -10.18 -5.02 -4.97
C LEU A 68 -9.77 -6.49 -4.91
N GLN A 69 -10.74 -7.37 -5.11
CA GLN A 69 -10.50 -8.81 -5.08
C GLN A 69 -9.61 -9.28 -6.23
N GLY A 70 -9.86 -8.76 -7.44
CA GLY A 70 -9.24 -9.24 -8.66
C GLY A 70 -9.68 -10.66 -9.06
N PRO A 71 -9.09 -11.20 -10.12
CA PRO A 71 -9.43 -12.50 -10.67
C PRO A 71 -8.70 -13.65 -9.94
N LYS A 72 -8.84 -13.76 -8.62
CA LYS A 72 -8.21 -14.86 -7.89
C LYS A 72 -8.90 -16.18 -8.25
N ILE A 73 -8.21 -17.00 -9.02
CA ILE A 73 -8.71 -18.31 -9.48
C ILE A 73 -8.70 -19.29 -8.31
N ARG A 74 -9.81 -20.02 -8.13
CA ARG A 74 -9.98 -20.93 -6.99
C ARG A 74 -10.62 -22.26 -7.42
N VAL A 75 -10.26 -23.33 -6.70
CA VAL A 75 -11.07 -24.55 -6.71
C VAL A 75 -12.41 -24.29 -6.02
N ARG A 76 -13.47 -24.98 -6.44
CA ARG A 76 -14.76 -24.96 -5.78
C ARG A 76 -14.76 -25.78 -4.50
N LYS A 77 -15.94 -26.12 -3.99
CA LYS A 77 -16.11 -26.85 -2.73
C LYS A 77 -16.04 -28.36 -2.92
N PHE A 78 -15.62 -29.05 -1.89
CA PHE A 78 -15.58 -30.51 -1.76
C PHE A 78 -16.75 -31.04 -0.92
N GLU A 79 -17.15 -32.31 -1.16
CA GLU A 79 -18.19 -32.99 -0.40
C GLU A 79 -17.93 -33.03 1.12
N ASN A 80 -16.65 -33.16 1.51
CA ASN A 80 -16.22 -33.24 2.90
C ASN A 80 -15.31 -32.04 3.29
N ASP A 81 -15.54 -30.85 2.70
CA ASP A 81 -14.80 -29.61 2.89
C ASP A 81 -13.32 -29.66 2.50
N LYS A 82 -12.69 -30.80 2.50
CA LYS A 82 -11.29 -31.03 2.15
C LYS A 82 -11.03 -32.46 1.71
N ILE A 83 -9.97 -32.61 0.95
CA ILE A 83 -9.41 -33.91 0.56
C ILE A 83 -7.92 -33.94 0.88
N THR A 84 -7.34 -35.14 0.97
CA THR A 84 -5.89 -35.33 1.06
C THR A 84 -5.40 -36.00 -0.22
N LEU A 85 -4.46 -35.39 -0.89
CA LEU A 85 -3.83 -35.87 -2.11
C LEU A 85 -2.40 -36.30 -1.84
N ASN A 86 -1.98 -37.46 -2.40
CA ASN A 86 -0.63 -37.96 -2.27
C ASN A 86 0.15 -37.76 -3.56
N LYS A 87 1.46 -37.76 -3.46
CA LYS A 87 2.34 -37.72 -4.63
C LYS A 87 2.06 -38.91 -5.54
N GLY A 88 1.84 -38.64 -6.83
CA GLY A 88 1.51 -39.63 -7.87
C GLY A 88 0.01 -39.79 -8.12
N ASP A 89 -0.86 -39.24 -7.28
CA ASP A 89 -2.30 -39.28 -7.52
C ASP A 89 -2.65 -38.55 -8.83
N SER A 90 -3.63 -39.11 -9.56
CA SER A 90 -4.25 -38.40 -10.70
C SER A 90 -5.39 -37.53 -10.18
N PHE A 91 -5.49 -36.30 -10.67
CA PHE A 91 -6.54 -35.36 -10.25
C PHE A 91 -7.04 -34.53 -11.44
N ILE A 92 -8.31 -34.23 -11.47
CA ILE A 92 -8.94 -33.46 -12.56
C ILE A 92 -9.46 -32.14 -12.03
N LEU A 93 -9.04 -31.06 -12.68
CA LEU A 93 -9.63 -29.73 -12.52
C LEU A 93 -10.64 -29.54 -13.66
N ASP A 94 -11.92 -29.43 -13.33
CA ASP A 94 -13.03 -29.46 -14.30
C ASP A 94 -13.73 -28.10 -14.34
N ALA A 95 -13.54 -27.35 -15.43
CA ALA A 95 -14.10 -26.01 -15.60
C ALA A 95 -15.64 -25.98 -15.68
N THR A 96 -16.30 -27.13 -15.89
CA THR A 96 -17.75 -27.23 -16.03
C THR A 96 -18.45 -27.91 -14.86
N LEU A 97 -17.70 -28.48 -13.92
CA LEU A 97 -18.27 -29.14 -12.74
C LEU A 97 -18.95 -28.12 -11.82
N GLU A 98 -20.26 -28.14 -11.76
CA GLU A 98 -21.06 -27.26 -10.90
C GLU A 98 -21.30 -27.87 -9.50
N GLY A 99 -21.14 -29.19 -9.34
CA GLY A 99 -21.34 -29.93 -8.11
C GLY A 99 -20.13 -29.86 -7.17
N LEU A 100 -20.25 -30.55 -6.05
CA LEU A 100 -19.16 -30.71 -5.08
C LEU A 100 -18.06 -31.61 -5.65
N GLY A 101 -16.80 -31.25 -5.38
CA GLY A 101 -15.66 -32.08 -5.74
C GLY A 101 -15.45 -33.25 -4.78
N ASN A 102 -14.60 -34.18 -5.19
CA ASN A 102 -14.26 -35.39 -4.45
C ASN A 102 -12.77 -35.71 -4.56
N GLN A 103 -12.36 -36.94 -4.19
CA GLN A 103 -10.96 -37.37 -4.24
C GLN A 103 -10.35 -37.41 -5.65
N GLN A 104 -11.17 -37.32 -6.71
CA GLN A 104 -10.72 -37.48 -8.11
C GLN A 104 -10.80 -36.19 -8.92
N ARG A 105 -11.72 -35.28 -8.58
CA ARG A 105 -11.95 -34.03 -9.32
C ARG A 105 -12.57 -32.92 -8.47
N VAL A 106 -12.39 -31.69 -8.93
CA VAL A 106 -13.06 -30.52 -8.37
C VAL A 106 -13.37 -29.51 -9.47
N GLY A 107 -14.44 -28.73 -9.27
CA GLY A 107 -14.81 -27.62 -10.13
C GLY A 107 -13.90 -26.40 -9.92
N LEU A 108 -13.96 -25.47 -10.87
CA LEU A 108 -13.23 -24.20 -10.88
C LEU A 108 -14.19 -23.02 -11.01
N ASP A 109 -13.80 -21.88 -10.49
CA ASP A 109 -14.45 -20.60 -10.78
C ASP A 109 -13.96 -19.93 -12.07
N TYR A 110 -12.84 -20.39 -12.63
CA TYR A 110 -12.22 -19.88 -13.85
C TYR A 110 -12.36 -20.88 -15.01
N LYS A 111 -13.30 -20.60 -15.91
CA LYS A 111 -13.67 -21.52 -17.01
C LYS A 111 -12.64 -21.58 -18.14
N GLU A 112 -11.77 -20.56 -18.24
CA GLU A 112 -10.75 -20.47 -19.28
C GLU A 112 -9.47 -21.25 -18.95
N LEU A 113 -9.33 -21.84 -17.76
CA LEU A 113 -8.14 -22.59 -17.38
C LEU A 113 -7.69 -23.63 -18.42
N PRO A 114 -8.59 -24.43 -19.04
CA PRO A 114 -8.20 -25.39 -20.07
C PRO A 114 -7.54 -24.76 -21.30
N ASN A 115 -7.84 -23.48 -21.61
CA ASN A 115 -7.25 -22.73 -22.71
C ASN A 115 -5.91 -22.11 -22.35
N ASP A 116 -5.65 -21.95 -21.06
CA ASP A 116 -4.44 -21.29 -20.54
C ASP A 116 -3.32 -22.27 -20.16
N VAL A 117 -3.55 -23.59 -20.29
CA VAL A 117 -2.58 -24.60 -19.87
C VAL A 117 -2.35 -25.66 -20.94
N ASP A 118 -1.10 -26.14 -21.02
CA ASP A 118 -0.67 -27.21 -21.91
C ASP A 118 -0.06 -28.36 -21.08
N ILE A 119 0.20 -29.51 -21.73
CA ILE A 119 0.94 -30.61 -21.12
C ILE A 119 2.30 -30.10 -20.62
N GLY A 120 2.61 -30.42 -19.37
CA GLY A 120 3.83 -29.97 -18.69
C GLY A 120 3.68 -28.65 -17.93
N THR A 121 2.53 -27.93 -18.07
CA THR A 121 2.25 -26.78 -17.21
C THR A 121 2.24 -27.18 -15.73
N VAL A 122 2.85 -26.36 -14.88
CA VAL A 122 2.88 -26.54 -13.42
C VAL A 122 1.83 -25.64 -12.80
N LEU A 123 0.88 -26.23 -12.09
CA LEU A 123 -0.13 -25.53 -11.29
C LEU A 123 0.20 -25.66 -9.81
N LEU A 124 0.11 -24.54 -9.12
CA LEU A 124 0.38 -24.42 -7.69
C LEU A 124 -0.95 -24.09 -6.98
N LEU A 125 -1.33 -24.93 -6.02
CA LEU A 125 -2.58 -24.81 -5.29
C LEU A 125 -2.31 -24.52 -3.81
N ASN A 126 -3.29 -23.88 -3.14
CA ASN A 126 -3.19 -23.55 -1.72
C ASN A 126 -1.89 -22.79 -1.41
N ASP A 127 -1.71 -21.65 -2.06
CA ASP A 127 -0.53 -20.77 -1.91
C ASP A 127 0.81 -21.49 -2.12
N GLY A 128 0.83 -22.43 -3.09
CA GLY A 128 2.02 -23.20 -3.46
C GLY A 128 2.30 -24.43 -2.58
N MET A 129 1.43 -24.74 -1.61
CA MET A 129 1.60 -25.94 -0.76
C MET A 129 1.46 -27.24 -1.55
N LEU A 130 0.60 -27.27 -2.58
CA LEU A 130 0.44 -28.40 -3.48
C LEU A 130 0.97 -28.04 -4.87
N GLU A 131 1.56 -29.02 -5.56
CA GLU A 131 2.07 -28.87 -6.93
C GLU A 131 1.52 -29.95 -7.82
N PHE A 132 0.86 -29.53 -8.93
CA PHE A 132 0.26 -30.41 -9.93
C PHE A 132 0.94 -30.16 -11.27
N HIS A 133 1.24 -31.24 -12.00
CA HIS A 133 1.70 -31.15 -13.37
C HIS A 133 0.58 -31.60 -14.32
N VAL A 134 0.27 -30.76 -15.29
CA VAL A 134 -0.71 -31.05 -16.33
C VAL A 134 -0.21 -32.15 -17.23
N THR A 135 -0.98 -33.22 -17.33
CA THR A 135 -0.70 -34.39 -18.18
C THR A 135 -1.55 -34.43 -19.44
N GLY A 136 -2.62 -33.63 -19.50
CA GLY A 136 -3.46 -33.49 -20.67
C GLY A 136 -4.63 -32.56 -20.42
N VAL A 137 -5.20 -32.04 -21.52
CA VAL A 137 -6.44 -31.26 -21.52
C VAL A 137 -7.44 -31.96 -22.43
N LYS A 138 -8.65 -32.19 -21.91
CA LYS A 138 -9.74 -32.85 -22.66
C LYS A 138 -11.02 -32.03 -22.52
N GLY A 139 -11.29 -31.19 -23.49
CA GLY A 139 -12.40 -30.26 -23.40
C GLY A 139 -12.28 -29.38 -22.16
N PRO A 140 -13.25 -29.37 -21.24
CA PRO A 140 -13.21 -28.54 -20.03
C PRO A 140 -12.35 -29.15 -18.90
N GLU A 141 -11.83 -30.36 -19.05
CA GLU A 141 -11.07 -31.06 -18.02
C GLU A 141 -9.56 -30.87 -18.19
N VAL A 142 -8.90 -30.38 -17.15
CA VAL A 142 -7.43 -30.36 -17.03
C VAL A 142 -7.00 -31.54 -16.16
N HIS A 143 -6.38 -32.55 -16.80
CA HIS A 143 -5.86 -33.73 -16.14
C HIS A 143 -4.48 -33.48 -15.59
N CYS A 144 -4.28 -33.78 -14.32
CA CYS A 144 -3.04 -33.51 -13.61
C CYS A 144 -2.52 -34.75 -12.89
N VAL A 145 -1.21 -34.80 -12.66
CA VAL A 145 -0.57 -35.64 -11.68
C VAL A 145 -0.06 -34.80 -10.50
N VAL A 146 -0.30 -35.27 -9.30
CA VAL A 146 0.16 -34.61 -8.07
C VAL A 146 1.66 -34.87 -7.88
N VAL A 147 2.47 -33.81 -7.89
CA VAL A 147 3.93 -33.88 -7.66
C VAL A 147 4.25 -33.64 -6.19
N ARG A 148 3.60 -32.66 -5.58
CA ARG A 148 3.62 -32.40 -4.15
C ARG A 148 2.20 -32.44 -3.61
N GLY A 149 1.91 -33.44 -2.77
CA GLY A 149 0.60 -33.65 -2.15
C GLY A 149 0.42 -32.86 -0.86
N GLY A 150 -0.78 -33.01 -0.29
CA GLY A 150 -1.17 -32.35 0.95
C GLY A 150 -2.70 -32.23 1.04
N VAL A 151 -3.15 -31.44 2.00
CA VAL A 151 -4.58 -31.16 2.20
C VAL A 151 -5.03 -30.04 1.26
N LEU A 152 -6.02 -30.32 0.42
CA LEU A 152 -6.70 -29.35 -0.42
C LEU A 152 -8.13 -29.13 0.11
N SER A 153 -8.43 -27.92 0.56
CA SER A 153 -9.76 -27.56 1.11
C SER A 153 -10.53 -26.64 0.15
N ASN A 154 -11.78 -26.33 0.52
CA ASN A 154 -12.67 -25.46 -0.23
C ASN A 154 -12.04 -24.10 -0.60
N ASN A 155 -12.34 -23.63 -1.80
CA ASN A 155 -12.03 -22.28 -2.29
C ASN A 155 -10.54 -21.90 -2.26
N LYS A 156 -9.62 -22.86 -2.31
CA LYS A 156 -8.17 -22.61 -2.36
C LYS A 156 -7.73 -22.09 -3.72
N GLY A 157 -6.77 -21.17 -3.69
CA GLY A 157 -6.22 -20.52 -4.88
C GLY A 157 -5.49 -21.50 -5.80
N ILE A 158 -5.52 -21.17 -7.09
CA ILE A 158 -4.74 -21.82 -8.14
C ILE A 158 -3.88 -20.76 -8.81
N ASN A 159 -2.57 -21.00 -8.91
CA ASN A 159 -1.63 -20.19 -9.67
C ASN A 159 -0.94 -21.06 -10.73
N ARG A 160 -0.55 -20.47 -11.86
CA ARG A 160 0.33 -21.08 -12.83
C ARG A 160 1.76 -20.62 -12.56
N LYS A 161 2.67 -21.57 -12.35
CA LYS A 161 4.10 -21.26 -12.15
C LYS A 161 4.65 -20.55 -13.40
N GLY A 162 5.24 -19.38 -13.19
CA GLY A 162 5.76 -18.55 -14.28
C GLY A 162 4.72 -17.67 -14.97
N GLY A 163 3.46 -17.68 -14.50
CA GLY A 163 2.37 -16.86 -15.04
C GLY A 163 1.71 -17.46 -16.27
N GLY A 164 0.98 -16.65 -17.04
CA GLY A 164 0.33 -17.04 -18.31
C GLY A 164 -1.17 -17.34 -18.21
N LEU A 165 -1.83 -16.98 -17.10
CA LEU A 165 -3.30 -17.03 -17.01
C LEU A 165 -3.89 -15.74 -17.61
N THR A 166 -4.89 -15.88 -18.50
CA THR A 166 -5.42 -14.75 -19.29
C THR A 166 -6.56 -14.00 -18.61
N ALA A 167 -6.93 -14.38 -17.38
CA ALA A 167 -7.98 -13.74 -16.61
C ALA A 167 -7.77 -12.20 -16.54
N PRO A 168 -8.80 -11.39 -16.89
CA PRO A 168 -8.70 -9.93 -16.84
C PRO A 168 -8.47 -9.45 -15.40
N ALA A 169 -7.69 -8.39 -15.22
CA ALA A 169 -7.37 -7.86 -13.89
C ALA A 169 -8.61 -7.32 -13.14
N LEU A 170 -9.59 -6.79 -13.86
CA LEU A 170 -10.83 -6.27 -13.29
C LEU A 170 -12.01 -7.19 -13.63
N THR A 171 -12.54 -7.84 -12.62
CA THR A 171 -13.78 -8.63 -12.72
C THR A 171 -15.01 -7.72 -12.70
N ASP A 172 -16.20 -8.27 -13.02
CA ASP A 172 -17.45 -7.49 -12.91
C ASP A 172 -17.74 -7.09 -11.46
N LYS A 173 -17.37 -7.95 -10.49
CA LYS A 173 -17.42 -7.60 -9.06
C LYS A 173 -16.53 -6.39 -8.76
N ASP A 174 -15.30 -6.36 -9.27
CA ASP A 174 -14.38 -5.24 -9.04
C ASP A 174 -14.92 -3.94 -9.61
N LYS A 175 -15.61 -3.98 -10.75
CA LYS A 175 -16.27 -2.79 -11.35
C LYS A 175 -17.39 -2.23 -10.44
N GLU A 176 -18.16 -3.10 -9.77
CA GLU A 176 -19.14 -2.67 -8.77
C GLU A 176 -18.45 -2.20 -7.47
N ASP A 177 -17.40 -2.86 -7.03
CA ASP A 177 -16.63 -2.48 -5.86
C ASP A 177 -15.94 -1.11 -6.03
N ILE A 178 -15.53 -0.75 -7.25
CA ILE A 178 -15.03 0.60 -7.57
C ILE A 178 -16.08 1.68 -7.27
N LYS A 179 -17.36 1.42 -7.57
CA LYS A 179 -18.44 2.36 -7.23
C LYS A 179 -18.58 2.50 -5.71
N THR A 180 -18.48 1.40 -4.98
CA THR A 180 -18.49 1.42 -3.51
C THR A 180 -17.28 2.18 -2.96
N ALA A 181 -16.08 1.98 -3.51
CA ALA A 181 -14.87 2.71 -3.14
C ALA A 181 -15.02 4.23 -3.37
N ALA A 182 -15.65 4.63 -4.48
CA ALA A 182 -15.98 6.03 -4.76
C ALA A 182 -16.98 6.60 -3.74
N LEU A 183 -18.05 5.85 -3.40
CA LEU A 183 -19.06 6.27 -2.43
C LEU A 183 -18.47 6.48 -1.03
N ILE A 184 -17.60 5.58 -0.56
CA ILE A 184 -16.93 5.72 0.73
C ILE A 184 -15.80 6.75 0.69
N LYS A 185 -15.53 7.37 -0.46
CA LYS A 185 -14.42 8.31 -0.67
C LYS A 185 -13.10 7.69 -0.19
N ALA A 186 -12.78 6.49 -0.68
CA ALA A 186 -11.50 5.86 -0.40
C ALA A 186 -10.35 6.73 -0.95
N ASP A 187 -9.27 6.87 -0.19
CA ASP A 187 -8.11 7.67 -0.58
C ASP A 187 -7.26 6.95 -1.63
N TYR A 188 -7.23 5.63 -1.52
CA TYR A 188 -6.51 4.73 -2.43
C TYR A 188 -7.40 3.58 -2.88
N LEU A 189 -7.21 3.17 -4.14
CA LEU A 189 -7.81 1.97 -4.73
C LEU A 189 -6.70 1.03 -5.18
N ALA A 190 -6.58 -0.13 -4.55
CA ALA A 190 -5.64 -1.16 -4.97
C ALA A 190 -6.28 -2.10 -6.00
N VAL A 191 -5.59 -2.28 -7.11
CA VAL A 191 -5.97 -3.20 -8.19
C VAL A 191 -5.15 -4.47 -8.05
N SER A 192 -5.82 -5.61 -7.89
CA SER A 192 -5.19 -6.91 -7.76
C SER A 192 -4.87 -7.51 -9.13
N PHE A 193 -3.72 -8.16 -9.23
CA PHE A 193 -3.26 -8.89 -10.41
C PHE A 193 -3.18 -8.09 -11.73
N PRO A 194 -2.79 -6.80 -11.76
CA PRO A 194 -2.60 -6.10 -13.03
C PRO A 194 -1.44 -6.73 -13.81
N ARG A 195 -1.61 -6.83 -15.14
CA ARG A 195 -0.61 -7.38 -16.07
C ARG A 195 0.14 -6.28 -16.83
N SER A 196 -0.50 -5.12 -16.98
CA SER A 196 0.02 -3.99 -17.74
C SER A 196 -0.48 -2.65 -17.19
N GLY A 197 0.07 -1.55 -17.70
CA GLY A 197 -0.44 -0.22 -17.39
C GLY A 197 -1.87 0.02 -17.89
N ASP A 198 -2.32 -0.71 -18.92
CA ASP A 198 -3.70 -0.56 -19.43
C ASP A 198 -4.74 -1.02 -18.40
N ASP A 199 -4.46 -2.07 -17.64
CA ASP A 199 -5.33 -2.49 -16.55
C ASP A 199 -5.48 -1.36 -15.51
N MET A 200 -4.41 -0.62 -15.22
CA MET A 200 -4.42 0.52 -14.30
C MET A 200 -5.14 1.74 -14.90
N ARG A 201 -4.95 2.00 -16.20
CA ARG A 201 -5.67 3.07 -16.91
C ARG A 201 -7.18 2.84 -16.91
N LEU A 202 -7.61 1.60 -17.20
CA LEU A 202 -9.02 1.20 -17.12
C LEU A 202 -9.60 1.38 -15.71
N ALA A 203 -8.86 0.97 -14.67
CA ALA A 203 -9.31 1.17 -13.28
C ALA A 203 -9.48 2.67 -12.95
N ARG A 204 -8.60 3.53 -13.46
CA ARG A 204 -8.69 4.99 -13.31
C ARG A 204 -9.92 5.55 -13.99
N GLU A 205 -10.19 5.13 -15.22
CA GLU A 205 -11.40 5.55 -15.96
C GLU A 205 -12.67 5.16 -15.23
N LEU A 206 -12.76 3.91 -14.74
CA LEU A 206 -13.91 3.44 -13.98
C LEU A 206 -14.09 4.20 -12.66
N MET A 207 -13.00 4.50 -11.94
CA MET A 207 -13.03 5.28 -10.71
C MET A 207 -13.55 6.71 -10.99
N HIS A 208 -13.06 7.35 -12.06
CA HIS A 208 -13.52 8.70 -12.45
C HIS A 208 -14.99 8.67 -12.91
N ALA A 209 -15.41 7.67 -13.69
CA ALA A 209 -16.79 7.48 -14.11
C ALA A 209 -17.74 7.28 -12.92
N ALA A 210 -17.26 6.67 -11.82
CA ALA A 210 -17.99 6.56 -10.56
C ALA A 210 -17.97 7.85 -9.72
N GLY A 211 -17.34 8.93 -10.19
CA GLY A 211 -17.20 10.21 -9.48
C GLY A 211 -16.13 10.19 -8.36
N GLY A 212 -15.34 9.15 -8.26
CA GLY A 212 -14.27 9.01 -7.27
C GLY A 212 -12.97 9.68 -7.70
N LYS A 213 -12.08 9.93 -6.71
CA LYS A 213 -10.77 10.58 -6.90
C LYS A 213 -9.64 9.80 -6.22
N SER A 214 -9.86 8.52 -5.90
CA SER A 214 -8.86 7.67 -5.25
C SER A 214 -7.58 7.59 -6.08
N LEU A 215 -6.42 7.60 -5.41
CA LEU A 215 -5.15 7.29 -6.04
C LEU A 215 -5.07 5.79 -6.32
N LEU A 216 -4.55 5.43 -7.50
CA LEU A 216 -4.48 4.03 -7.90
C LEU A 216 -3.19 3.36 -7.44
N MET A 217 -3.34 2.18 -6.86
CA MET A 217 -2.24 1.34 -6.40
C MET A 217 -2.23 0.02 -7.15
N ALA A 218 -1.16 -0.28 -7.86
CA ALA A 218 -0.99 -1.58 -8.52
C ALA A 218 -0.40 -2.59 -7.55
N LYS A 219 -1.07 -3.73 -7.34
CA LYS A 219 -0.52 -4.86 -6.57
C LYS A 219 0.29 -5.75 -7.50
N ILE A 220 1.60 -5.84 -7.24
CA ILE A 220 2.50 -6.66 -8.06
C ILE A 220 2.50 -8.08 -7.50
N GLU A 221 1.70 -8.93 -8.13
CA GLU A 221 1.35 -10.29 -7.68
C GLU A 221 1.61 -11.36 -8.73
N ARG A 222 1.83 -10.96 -10.01
CA ARG A 222 1.99 -11.87 -11.16
C ARG A 222 3.38 -11.79 -11.77
N ALA A 223 3.83 -12.91 -12.33
CA ALA A 223 5.08 -12.98 -13.07
C ALA A 223 5.07 -12.04 -14.30
N GLU A 224 3.92 -11.90 -14.98
CA GLU A 224 3.75 -11.03 -16.16
C GLU A 224 3.88 -9.54 -15.83
N ALA A 225 3.60 -9.15 -14.60
CA ALA A 225 3.77 -7.75 -14.17
C ALA A 225 5.24 -7.34 -14.12
N ILE A 226 6.18 -8.28 -14.00
CA ILE A 226 7.61 -7.97 -13.84
C ILE A 226 8.21 -7.34 -15.12
N PRO A 227 8.06 -7.89 -16.33
CA PRO A 227 8.52 -7.23 -17.54
C PRO A 227 7.74 -5.93 -17.84
N ALA A 228 6.47 -5.83 -17.46
CA ALA A 228 5.61 -4.65 -17.66
C ALA A 228 5.73 -3.61 -16.53
N LEU A 229 6.59 -3.82 -15.55
CA LEU A 229 6.66 -3.03 -14.31
C LEU A 229 6.81 -1.51 -14.58
N GLY A 230 7.58 -1.14 -15.58
CA GLY A 230 7.77 0.27 -15.96
C GLY A 230 6.48 0.97 -16.37
N ASP A 231 5.66 0.33 -17.21
CA ASP A 231 4.37 0.84 -17.67
C ASP A 231 3.32 0.81 -16.56
N ILE A 232 3.29 -0.24 -15.74
CA ILE A 232 2.41 -0.33 -14.57
C ILE A 232 2.68 0.81 -13.59
N ILE A 233 3.94 1.09 -13.27
CA ILE A 233 4.34 2.18 -12.36
C ILE A 233 3.94 3.55 -12.96
N ASP A 234 4.12 3.75 -14.27
CA ASP A 234 3.76 5.02 -14.93
C ASP A 234 2.25 5.27 -14.88
N ALA A 235 1.44 4.23 -15.05
CA ALA A 235 -0.01 4.30 -15.01
C ALA A 235 -0.60 4.39 -13.58
N SER A 236 0.22 4.17 -12.55
CA SER A 236 -0.20 4.11 -11.13
C SER A 236 0.30 5.32 -10.33
N ASP A 237 -0.32 5.56 -9.17
CA ASP A 237 0.14 6.54 -8.17
C ASP A 237 0.97 5.87 -7.08
N ALA A 238 0.75 4.58 -6.87
CA ALA A 238 1.45 3.74 -5.91
C ALA A 238 1.59 2.31 -6.43
N ILE A 239 2.53 1.55 -5.85
CA ILE A 239 2.59 0.10 -6.02
C ILE A 239 2.58 -0.60 -4.66
N MET A 240 2.11 -1.83 -4.63
CA MET A 240 2.22 -2.73 -3.50
C MET A 240 3.03 -3.96 -3.93
N VAL A 241 4.13 -4.21 -3.23
CA VAL A 241 4.89 -5.46 -3.37
C VAL A 241 4.17 -6.53 -2.56
N ALA A 242 3.30 -7.28 -3.21
CA ALA A 242 2.46 -8.30 -2.59
C ALA A 242 3.18 -9.66 -2.63
N ARG A 243 4.10 -9.85 -1.69
CA ARG A 243 5.09 -10.92 -1.69
C ARG A 243 4.50 -12.33 -1.65
N GLY A 244 3.35 -12.50 -0.99
CA GLY A 244 2.68 -13.79 -0.87
C GLY A 244 2.30 -14.40 -2.23
N ASP A 245 1.41 -13.74 -2.97
CA ASP A 245 0.97 -14.22 -4.29
C ASP A 245 2.13 -14.20 -5.31
N LEU A 246 2.99 -13.17 -5.28
CA LEU A 246 4.13 -13.08 -6.18
C LEU A 246 5.10 -14.26 -6.01
N SER A 247 5.40 -14.66 -4.77
CA SER A 247 6.34 -15.76 -4.48
C SER A 247 5.86 -17.11 -5.03
N VAL A 248 4.55 -17.30 -5.11
CA VAL A 248 3.96 -18.52 -5.69
C VAL A 248 4.30 -18.63 -7.18
N GLU A 249 4.28 -17.51 -7.92
CA GLU A 249 4.50 -17.54 -9.38
C GLU A 249 5.97 -17.46 -9.78
N VAL A 250 6.78 -16.60 -9.11
CA VAL A 250 8.17 -16.37 -9.49
C VAL A 250 9.17 -17.19 -8.66
N GLY A 251 8.70 -17.84 -7.58
CA GLY A 251 9.52 -18.51 -6.58
C GLY A 251 9.97 -17.56 -5.47
N ASP A 252 10.03 -18.08 -4.24
CA ASP A 252 10.36 -17.36 -3.01
C ASP A 252 11.74 -16.71 -3.05
N ALA A 253 12.74 -17.40 -3.59
CA ALA A 253 14.11 -16.91 -3.69
C ALA A 253 14.28 -15.66 -4.58
N ALA A 254 13.35 -15.41 -5.52
CA ALA A 254 13.39 -14.23 -6.40
C ALA A 254 12.83 -12.97 -5.73
N VAL A 255 11.92 -13.13 -4.77
CA VAL A 255 11.13 -12.02 -4.19
C VAL A 255 11.98 -10.92 -3.55
N PRO A 256 13.04 -11.21 -2.73
CA PRO A 256 13.81 -10.13 -2.11
C PRO A 256 14.51 -9.22 -3.13
N GLY A 257 15.05 -9.80 -4.21
CA GLY A 257 15.67 -9.03 -5.29
C GLY A 257 14.65 -8.19 -6.06
N LEU A 258 13.47 -8.75 -6.34
CA LEU A 258 12.37 -8.06 -7.00
C LEU A 258 11.84 -6.92 -6.12
N GLN A 259 11.66 -7.12 -4.81
CA GLN A 259 11.25 -6.07 -3.86
C GLN A 259 12.16 -4.84 -3.97
N LYS A 260 13.48 -5.03 -3.85
CA LYS A 260 14.46 -3.94 -3.96
C LYS A 260 14.36 -3.21 -5.31
N LYS A 261 14.23 -3.97 -6.41
CA LYS A 261 14.07 -3.41 -7.76
C LYS A 261 12.80 -2.58 -7.87
N MET A 262 11.66 -3.10 -7.40
CA MET A 262 10.37 -2.42 -7.45
C MET A 262 10.38 -1.12 -6.63
N ILE A 263 10.90 -1.15 -5.40
CA ILE A 263 11.02 0.03 -4.54
C ILE A 263 11.87 1.10 -5.23
N LYS A 264 13.06 0.73 -5.74
CA LYS A 264 13.95 1.65 -6.44
C LYS A 264 13.29 2.27 -7.68
N MET A 265 12.63 1.47 -8.52
CA MET A 265 11.97 1.95 -9.74
C MET A 265 10.79 2.88 -9.43
N ALA A 266 9.95 2.55 -8.47
CA ALA A 266 8.80 3.37 -8.09
C ALA A 266 9.27 4.71 -7.51
N ARG A 267 10.25 4.71 -6.60
CA ARG A 267 10.82 5.93 -6.02
C ARG A 267 11.42 6.84 -7.08
N ALA A 268 12.17 6.28 -8.05
CA ALA A 268 12.74 7.05 -9.15
C ALA A 268 11.68 7.74 -10.03
N LYS A 269 10.47 7.18 -10.09
CA LYS A 269 9.31 7.75 -10.78
C LYS A 269 8.37 8.54 -9.85
N ASN A 270 8.80 8.82 -8.64
CA ASN A 270 8.03 9.53 -7.59
C ASN A 270 6.69 8.86 -7.27
N ARG A 271 6.66 7.53 -7.29
CA ARG A 271 5.50 6.74 -6.89
C ARG A 271 5.70 6.18 -5.49
N LEU A 272 4.57 5.98 -4.78
CA LEU A 272 4.56 5.40 -3.44
C LEU A 272 4.74 3.89 -3.52
N VAL A 273 5.31 3.32 -2.45
CA VAL A 273 5.50 1.86 -2.35
C VAL A 273 5.07 1.35 -1.00
N ILE A 274 4.27 0.29 -1.00
CA ILE A 274 3.95 -0.51 0.18
C ILE A 274 4.63 -1.87 0.06
N THR A 275 5.34 -2.30 1.10
CA THR A 275 5.79 -3.69 1.24
C THR A 275 4.77 -4.45 2.08
N ALA A 276 4.24 -5.55 1.53
CA ALA A 276 3.08 -6.24 2.06
C ALA A 276 3.28 -7.76 2.17
N THR A 277 2.41 -8.37 2.97
CA THR A 277 2.27 -9.80 3.25
C THR A 277 3.41 -10.42 4.04
N GLN A 278 3.05 -11.26 5.01
CA GLN A 278 3.98 -12.02 5.86
C GLN A 278 5.04 -11.16 6.57
N MET A 279 4.65 -9.94 7.01
CA MET A 279 5.59 -9.05 7.68
C MET A 279 5.80 -9.43 9.15
N MET A 280 4.72 -9.77 9.86
CA MET A 280 4.69 -10.11 11.29
C MET A 280 3.75 -11.31 11.53
N GLU A 281 3.74 -12.29 10.63
CA GLU A 281 2.75 -13.37 10.56
C GLU A 281 2.66 -14.19 11.87
N SER A 282 3.79 -14.40 12.56
CA SER A 282 3.78 -15.09 13.85
C SER A 282 2.92 -14.37 14.90
N MET A 283 2.78 -13.06 14.79
CA MET A 283 1.97 -12.25 15.71
C MET A 283 0.45 -12.38 15.49
N ILE A 284 0.00 -13.17 14.53
CA ILE A 284 -1.40 -13.60 14.48
C ILE A 284 -1.78 -14.30 15.78
N THR A 285 -0.87 -15.15 16.33
CA THR A 285 -1.12 -15.95 17.53
C THR A 285 -0.07 -15.78 18.64
N ALA A 286 1.02 -15.04 18.37
CA ALA A 286 2.08 -14.78 19.33
C ALA A 286 2.15 -13.29 19.69
N PRO A 287 2.41 -12.94 20.97
CA PRO A 287 2.45 -11.54 21.43
C PRO A 287 3.74 -10.82 21.03
N ILE A 288 4.73 -11.50 20.46
CA ILE A 288 6.01 -10.94 20.03
C ILE A 288 6.42 -11.53 18.67
N PRO A 289 7.11 -10.75 17.81
CA PRO A 289 7.57 -11.25 16.51
C PRO A 289 8.81 -12.16 16.64
N THR A 290 9.04 -12.95 15.61
CA THR A 290 10.31 -13.67 15.45
C THR A 290 11.44 -12.72 15.05
N ARG A 291 12.70 -13.16 15.24
CA ARG A 291 13.87 -12.38 14.79
C ARG A 291 13.92 -12.22 13.26
N ALA A 292 13.44 -13.22 12.53
CA ALA A 292 13.37 -13.15 11.06
C ALA A 292 12.39 -12.06 10.58
N GLU A 293 11.22 -11.96 11.20
CA GLU A 293 10.23 -10.91 10.91
C GLU A 293 10.75 -9.52 11.27
N VAL A 294 11.43 -9.37 12.41
CA VAL A 294 12.10 -8.11 12.77
C VAL A 294 13.10 -7.69 11.70
N SER A 295 13.92 -8.63 11.21
CA SER A 295 14.87 -8.39 10.13
C SER A 295 14.18 -8.06 8.81
N ASP A 296 13.07 -8.71 8.49
CA ASP A 296 12.31 -8.48 7.26
C ASP A 296 11.68 -7.07 7.23
N VAL A 297 11.02 -6.66 8.31
CA VAL A 297 10.49 -5.30 8.44
C VAL A 297 11.60 -4.26 8.34
N ALA A 298 12.72 -4.46 9.07
CA ALA A 298 13.86 -3.56 9.02
C ALA A 298 14.44 -3.45 7.59
N ASN A 299 14.58 -4.57 6.87
CA ASN A 299 15.04 -4.57 5.48
C ASN A 299 14.11 -3.80 4.56
N ALA A 300 12.77 -3.95 4.69
CA ALA A 300 11.82 -3.17 3.90
C ALA A 300 11.99 -1.66 4.12
N VAL A 301 12.21 -1.23 5.37
CA VAL A 301 12.50 0.17 5.72
C VAL A 301 13.82 0.63 5.09
N LEU A 302 14.89 -0.15 5.21
CA LEU A 302 16.21 0.15 4.65
C LEU A 302 16.20 0.16 3.11
N ASP A 303 15.35 -0.65 2.48
CA ASP A 303 15.12 -0.62 1.03
C ASP A 303 14.42 0.67 0.57
N GLY A 304 13.85 1.45 1.48
CA GLY A 304 13.19 2.72 1.23
C GLY A 304 11.71 2.64 0.91
N THR A 305 11.00 1.61 1.40
CA THR A 305 9.53 1.55 1.28
C THR A 305 8.86 2.75 1.95
N ASP A 306 7.73 3.23 1.42
CA ASP A 306 6.96 4.29 2.07
C ASP A 306 6.16 3.76 3.25
N ALA A 307 5.66 2.54 3.13
CA ALA A 307 4.88 1.88 4.17
C ALA A 307 5.11 0.38 4.22
N VAL A 308 4.83 -0.19 5.38
CA VAL A 308 4.75 -1.62 5.63
C VAL A 308 3.30 -1.98 5.97
N MET A 309 2.83 -3.15 5.53
CA MET A 309 1.43 -3.54 5.70
C MET A 309 1.28 -4.81 6.54
N LEU A 310 0.36 -4.73 7.49
CA LEU A 310 -0.16 -5.86 8.26
C LEU A 310 -1.44 -6.38 7.62
N SER A 311 -1.57 -7.69 7.48
CA SER A 311 -2.70 -8.39 6.84
C SER A 311 -3.56 -9.13 7.87
N ALA A 312 -3.36 -10.44 8.03
CA ALA A 312 -4.08 -11.26 8.98
C ALA A 312 -3.77 -10.86 10.43
N GLU A 313 -2.59 -10.36 10.70
CA GLU A 313 -2.11 -9.91 12.01
C GLU A 313 -3.05 -8.92 12.68
N THR A 314 -3.63 -8.01 11.90
CA THR A 314 -4.59 -7.00 12.39
C THR A 314 -6.04 -7.30 12.03
N ALA A 315 -6.27 -8.18 11.05
CA ALA A 315 -7.62 -8.52 10.60
C ALA A 315 -8.28 -9.61 11.47
N VAL A 316 -7.52 -10.63 11.86
CA VAL A 316 -8.00 -11.82 12.60
C VAL A 316 -7.08 -12.24 13.73
N GLY A 317 -5.93 -11.60 13.92
CA GLY A 317 -4.95 -11.95 14.96
C GLY A 317 -5.43 -11.61 16.37
N ASP A 318 -4.82 -12.27 17.34
CA ASP A 318 -5.13 -12.10 18.77
C ASP A 318 -4.47 -10.83 19.35
N TYR A 319 -3.46 -10.27 18.67
CA TYR A 319 -2.63 -9.17 19.17
C TYR A 319 -2.52 -7.98 18.19
N PRO A 320 -3.65 -7.41 17.69
CA PRO A 320 -3.61 -6.39 16.65
C PRO A 320 -2.90 -5.09 17.06
N VAL A 321 -3.05 -4.66 18.30
CA VAL A 321 -2.44 -3.41 18.83
C VAL A 321 -0.95 -3.62 19.05
N GLU A 322 -0.57 -4.69 19.75
CA GLU A 322 0.81 -5.05 20.04
C GLU A 322 1.64 -5.27 18.78
N THR A 323 1.02 -5.79 17.71
CA THR A 323 1.66 -5.96 16.40
C THR A 323 2.01 -4.61 15.78
N ILE A 324 1.11 -3.64 15.86
CA ILE A 324 1.37 -2.27 15.36
C ILE A 324 2.48 -1.61 16.17
N GLU A 325 2.45 -1.74 17.50
CA GLU A 325 3.48 -1.20 18.39
C GLU A 325 4.86 -1.83 18.10
N ALA A 326 4.90 -3.15 17.91
CA ALA A 326 6.14 -3.86 17.56
C ALA A 326 6.69 -3.35 16.21
N MET A 327 5.83 -3.28 15.19
CA MET A 327 6.20 -2.76 13.87
C MET A 327 6.69 -1.31 13.93
N ALA A 328 6.01 -0.45 14.70
CA ALA A 328 6.43 0.94 14.88
C ALA A 328 7.82 1.06 15.52
N ARG A 329 8.12 0.25 16.54
CA ARG A 329 9.45 0.21 17.18
C ARG A 329 10.53 -0.24 16.19
N ILE A 330 10.26 -1.27 15.38
CA ILE A 330 11.21 -1.76 14.38
C ILE A 330 11.48 -0.70 13.31
N CYS A 331 10.42 -0.07 12.78
CA CYS A 331 10.57 1.02 11.81
C CYS A 331 11.41 2.16 12.35
N LEU A 332 11.12 2.66 13.56
CA LEU A 332 11.88 3.74 14.19
C LEU A 332 13.36 3.39 14.37
N LYS A 333 13.66 2.15 14.77
CA LYS A 333 15.05 1.73 14.94
C LYS A 333 15.78 1.62 13.60
N ALA A 334 15.15 1.01 12.59
CA ALA A 334 15.72 0.89 11.26
C ALA A 334 15.94 2.26 10.59
N GLU A 335 15.02 3.21 10.78
CA GLU A 335 15.16 4.59 10.28
C GLU A 335 16.37 5.33 10.86
N GLY A 336 16.75 5.02 12.10
CA GLY A 336 17.93 5.61 12.75
C GLY A 336 19.27 5.11 12.18
N GLU A 337 19.26 4.02 11.41
CA GLU A 337 20.46 3.47 10.76
C GLU A 337 20.60 3.92 9.29
N ILE A 338 19.61 4.69 8.78
CA ILE A 338 19.66 5.21 7.40
C ILE A 338 20.48 6.51 7.39
N GLU A 339 21.56 6.52 6.65
CA GLU A 339 22.35 7.73 6.41
C GLU A 339 21.54 8.80 5.67
N ASP A 340 21.84 10.07 5.92
CA ASP A 340 21.15 11.17 5.23
C ASP A 340 21.38 11.09 3.71
N GLY A 341 20.30 10.91 2.96
CA GLY A 341 20.32 10.70 1.50
C GLY A 341 20.75 11.92 0.68
N MET A 342 21.10 13.05 1.33
CA MET A 342 21.56 14.28 0.66
C MET A 342 23.01 14.21 0.17
N THR A 343 23.76 13.18 0.58
CA THR A 343 25.15 12.98 0.13
C THR A 343 25.26 12.34 -1.26
N ASP A 344 24.13 11.91 -1.85
CA ASP A 344 24.13 11.23 -3.15
C ASP A 344 24.25 12.26 -4.29
N CYS A 345 25.37 12.24 -5.01
CA CYS A 345 25.61 13.04 -6.24
C CYS A 345 24.50 12.85 -7.29
N ALA A 346 23.69 11.81 -7.20
CA ALA A 346 22.57 11.54 -8.09
C ALA A 346 21.52 12.67 -8.08
N MET A 347 21.36 13.40 -6.99
CA MET A 347 20.42 14.55 -6.92
C MET A 347 20.93 15.77 -7.69
N ALA A 348 22.24 16.01 -7.72
CA ALA A 348 22.83 17.13 -8.44
C ALA A 348 22.70 16.99 -9.98
N ALA A 349 22.52 15.76 -10.47
CA ALA A 349 22.35 15.46 -11.89
C ALA A 349 20.88 15.44 -12.34
N GLN A 350 19.91 15.54 -11.42
CA GLN A 350 18.48 15.43 -11.76
C GLN A 350 17.97 16.74 -12.38
N LYS A 351 17.42 16.66 -13.59
CA LYS A 351 16.75 17.80 -14.23
C LYS A 351 15.29 17.85 -13.79
N PHE A 352 14.85 19.00 -13.31
CA PHE A 352 13.46 19.22 -12.91
C PHE A 352 12.66 19.86 -14.05
N ALA A 353 11.49 19.33 -14.33
CA ALA A 353 10.57 19.88 -15.33
C ALA A 353 9.59 20.91 -14.73
N ARG A 354 9.50 20.99 -13.38
CA ARG A 354 8.50 21.78 -12.68
C ARG A 354 9.14 22.64 -11.58
N ILE A 355 8.61 23.85 -11.40
CA ILE A 355 9.04 24.80 -10.37
C ILE A 355 8.84 24.22 -8.96
N ASP A 356 7.66 23.67 -8.68
CA ASP A 356 7.31 23.10 -7.37
C ASP A 356 8.24 21.94 -6.97
N GLN A 357 8.70 21.14 -7.93
CA GLN A 357 9.68 20.10 -7.72
C GLN A 357 11.06 20.69 -7.34
N SER A 358 11.48 21.72 -8.05
CA SER A 358 12.75 22.42 -7.75
C SER A 358 12.73 23.04 -6.35
N ILE A 359 11.63 23.70 -5.99
CA ILE A 359 11.45 24.28 -4.65
C ILE A 359 11.47 23.20 -3.55
N ALA A 360 10.78 22.06 -3.79
CA ALA A 360 10.77 20.95 -2.83
C ALA A 360 12.18 20.42 -2.55
N ILE A 361 12.99 20.23 -3.59
CA ILE A 361 14.37 19.74 -3.44
C ILE A 361 15.28 20.81 -2.80
N SER A 362 15.13 22.07 -3.16
CA SER A 362 15.87 23.17 -2.52
C SER A 362 15.55 23.26 -1.02
N ALA A 363 14.29 23.05 -0.64
CA ALA A 363 13.87 23.02 0.75
C ALA A 363 14.53 21.88 1.55
N LEU A 364 14.60 20.68 0.94
CA LEU A 364 15.28 19.53 1.53
C LEU A 364 16.80 19.78 1.70
N PHE A 365 17.43 20.36 0.67
CA PHE A 365 18.84 20.72 0.73
C PHE A 365 19.13 21.73 1.86
N ALA A 366 18.33 22.80 1.93
CA ALA A 366 18.47 23.79 3.00
C ALA A 366 18.22 23.16 4.38
N ALA A 367 17.21 22.29 4.50
CA ALA A 367 16.87 21.62 5.75
C ALA A 367 18.01 20.74 6.28
N ALA A 368 18.63 19.96 5.42
CA ALA A 368 19.72 19.06 5.80
C ALA A 368 20.97 19.84 6.26
N HIS A 369 21.34 20.92 5.53
CA HIS A 369 22.56 21.68 5.81
C HIS A 369 22.42 22.63 7.00
N LEU A 370 21.24 23.19 7.24
CA LEU A 370 20.98 24.10 8.37
C LEU A 370 20.52 23.37 9.62
N LYS A 371 20.36 22.05 9.59
CA LYS A 371 19.85 21.23 10.71
C LYS A 371 18.54 21.78 11.27
N VAL A 372 17.59 22.07 10.38
CA VAL A 372 16.30 22.63 10.79
C VAL A 372 15.47 21.61 11.59
N LYS A 373 14.57 22.11 12.42
CA LYS A 373 13.68 21.31 13.25
C LYS A 373 12.57 20.62 12.43
N ALA A 374 12.08 21.30 11.39
CA ALA A 374 10.97 20.85 10.55
C ALA A 374 10.99 21.46 9.15
N ILE A 375 10.40 20.76 8.21
CA ILE A 375 10.02 21.28 6.89
C ILE A 375 8.49 21.41 6.88
N VAL A 376 7.98 22.52 6.37
CA VAL A 376 6.56 22.84 6.33
C VAL A 376 6.14 23.07 4.89
N ALA A 377 5.19 22.29 4.41
CA ALA A 377 4.64 22.43 3.06
C ALA A 377 3.17 22.84 3.12
N LEU A 378 2.87 24.11 2.81
CA LEU A 378 1.50 24.52 2.58
C LEU A 378 1.07 23.97 1.21
N THR A 379 0.06 23.11 1.19
CA THR A 379 -0.29 22.36 -0.02
C THR A 379 -1.80 22.18 -0.19
N GLN A 380 -2.26 22.17 -1.44
CA GLN A 380 -3.64 21.85 -1.80
C GLN A 380 -3.76 20.41 -2.30
N SER A 381 -2.82 19.94 -3.11
CA SER A 381 -2.88 18.63 -3.75
C SER A 381 -2.02 17.55 -3.10
N GLY A 382 -1.08 17.93 -2.21
CA GLY A 382 -0.07 17.03 -1.67
C GLY A 382 1.14 16.82 -2.58
N SER A 383 1.27 17.54 -3.72
CA SER A 383 2.38 17.33 -4.67
C SER A 383 3.73 17.69 -4.07
N THR A 384 3.86 18.86 -3.43
CA THR A 384 5.12 19.31 -2.82
C THR A 384 5.61 18.35 -1.73
N PRO A 385 4.79 17.95 -0.73
CA PRO A 385 5.23 16.94 0.25
C PRO A 385 5.50 15.57 -0.38
N LEU A 386 4.87 15.20 -1.51
CA LEU A 386 5.24 13.98 -2.24
C LEU A 386 6.68 14.05 -2.75
N TRP A 387 7.07 15.14 -3.42
CA TRP A 387 8.45 15.36 -3.87
C TRP A 387 9.43 15.31 -2.70
N MET A 388 9.09 15.97 -1.59
CA MET A 388 9.93 15.99 -0.39
C MET A 388 10.09 14.60 0.22
N SER A 389 9.06 13.77 0.22
CA SER A 389 9.08 12.42 0.81
C SER A 389 10.01 11.44 0.05
N ARG A 390 10.47 11.80 -1.15
CA ARG A 390 11.34 10.93 -1.96
C ARG A 390 12.78 10.92 -1.46
N VAL A 391 13.19 11.92 -0.68
CA VAL A 391 14.55 12.05 -0.16
C VAL A 391 14.53 11.99 1.37
N ASN A 392 15.45 11.21 1.93
CA ASN A 392 15.63 11.14 3.37
C ASN A 392 16.56 12.24 3.86
N THR A 393 16.05 13.18 4.66
CA THR A 393 16.84 14.18 5.38
C THR A 393 16.80 13.98 6.89
N GLY A 394 16.12 12.96 7.40
CA GLY A 394 15.87 12.81 8.84
C GLY A 394 14.92 13.87 9.43
N VAL A 395 14.60 14.93 8.70
CA VAL A 395 13.76 16.05 9.16
C VAL A 395 12.29 15.74 8.88
N PRO A 396 11.36 15.92 9.85
CA PRO A 396 9.94 15.70 9.62
C PRO A 396 9.36 16.75 8.67
N ILE A 397 8.44 16.31 7.81
CA ILE A 397 7.72 17.14 6.83
C ILE A 397 6.28 17.30 7.31
N PHE A 398 5.85 18.50 7.63
CA PHE A 398 4.47 18.81 7.97
C PHE A 398 3.73 19.34 6.75
N ALA A 399 2.71 18.58 6.30
CA ALA A 399 1.85 18.98 5.19
C ALA A 399 0.61 19.70 5.74
N LEU A 400 0.56 21.02 5.55
CA LEU A 400 -0.51 21.88 6.02
C LEU A 400 -1.52 22.08 4.90
N THR A 401 -2.77 21.68 5.13
CA THR A 401 -3.85 21.79 4.14
C THR A 401 -5.23 21.88 4.81
N PRO A 402 -6.18 22.63 4.27
CA PRO A 402 -7.57 22.63 4.73
C PRO A 402 -8.40 21.49 4.13
N LEU A 403 -7.87 20.77 3.12
CA LEU A 403 -8.64 19.78 2.35
C LEU A 403 -8.58 18.39 3.01
N PRO A 404 -9.72 17.85 3.49
CA PRO A 404 -9.75 16.53 4.12
C PRO A 404 -9.20 15.41 3.23
N GLU A 405 -9.48 15.45 1.92
CA GLU A 405 -8.97 14.47 0.97
C GLU A 405 -7.45 14.53 0.81
N THR A 406 -6.84 15.70 0.94
CA THR A 406 -5.38 15.83 0.91
C THR A 406 -4.77 15.39 2.22
N LEU A 407 -5.41 15.70 3.36
CA LEU A 407 -4.96 15.23 4.68
C LEU A 407 -4.86 13.71 4.73
N SER A 408 -5.91 13.00 4.34
CA SER A 408 -5.91 11.53 4.36
C SER A 408 -4.98 10.91 3.32
N LYS A 409 -4.88 11.52 2.14
CA LYS A 409 -3.98 11.08 1.07
C LYS A 409 -2.51 11.10 1.51
N VAL A 410 -2.05 12.18 2.14
CA VAL A 410 -0.63 12.31 2.50
C VAL A 410 -0.22 11.44 3.69
N THR A 411 -1.16 10.78 4.37
CA THR A 411 -0.84 9.85 5.47
C THR A 411 0.06 8.69 5.04
N LEU A 412 0.04 8.33 3.74
CA LEU A 412 0.89 7.25 3.19
C LEU A 412 2.28 7.73 2.77
N PHE A 413 2.55 9.03 2.73
CA PHE A 413 3.84 9.57 2.27
C PHE A 413 4.89 9.43 3.37
N SER A 414 6.01 8.77 3.08
CA SER A 414 7.11 8.59 4.04
C SER A 414 7.60 9.92 4.59
N GLY A 415 7.70 10.04 5.91
CA GLY A 415 8.18 11.25 6.60
C GLY A 415 7.22 12.43 6.61
N VAL A 416 6.03 12.32 5.99
CA VAL A 416 5.02 13.40 5.92
C VAL A 416 3.97 13.22 7.01
N HIS A 417 3.67 14.31 7.71
CA HIS A 417 2.67 14.38 8.78
C HIS A 417 1.60 15.40 8.41
N PRO A 418 0.34 14.98 8.17
CA PRO A 418 -0.74 15.90 7.82
C PRO A 418 -1.14 16.78 9.02
N ILE A 419 -1.36 18.06 8.76
CA ILE A 419 -1.93 19.02 9.72
C ILE A 419 -3.10 19.72 9.06
N ASN A 420 -4.27 19.64 9.69
CA ASN A 420 -5.40 20.43 9.25
C ASN A 420 -5.13 21.91 9.56
N PHE A 421 -4.99 22.68 8.50
CA PHE A 421 -4.65 24.09 8.58
C PHE A 421 -5.48 24.89 7.60
N ASN A 422 -6.31 25.77 8.12
CA ASN A 422 -7.10 26.70 7.34
C ASN A 422 -6.59 28.11 7.59
N THR A 423 -6.30 28.83 6.52
CA THR A 423 -5.90 30.24 6.56
C THR A 423 -6.89 31.09 5.79
N THR A 424 -7.18 32.29 6.29
CA THR A 424 -7.94 33.32 5.58
C THR A 424 -7.01 34.33 4.90
N ALA A 425 -5.71 34.17 5.06
CA ALA A 425 -4.71 35.06 4.47
C ALA A 425 -4.72 34.98 2.94
N HIS A 426 -4.73 36.12 2.29
CA HIS A 426 -4.61 36.25 0.84
C HIS A 426 -3.15 36.36 0.38
N GLU A 427 -2.26 36.81 1.27
CA GLU A 427 -0.83 36.96 1.01
C GLU A 427 -0.03 35.79 1.62
N ALA A 428 0.97 35.33 0.88
CA ALA A 428 1.82 34.23 1.28
C ALA A 428 2.58 34.53 2.59
N SER A 429 3.02 35.78 2.77
CA SER A 429 3.72 36.24 3.99
C SER A 429 2.88 36.04 5.25
N GLN A 430 1.62 36.43 5.21
CA GLN A 430 0.69 36.27 6.32
C GLN A 430 0.34 34.80 6.57
N ALA A 431 0.09 34.02 5.53
CA ALA A 431 -0.19 32.59 5.65
C ALA A 431 0.99 31.82 6.28
N LEU A 432 2.23 32.22 6.02
CA LEU A 432 3.42 31.64 6.64
C LEU A 432 3.52 31.98 8.13
N LEU A 433 3.15 33.18 8.54
CA LEU A 433 3.09 33.57 9.97
C LEU A 433 2.02 32.76 10.72
N GLU A 434 0.85 32.61 10.12
CA GLU A 434 -0.23 31.79 10.69
C GLU A 434 0.18 30.31 10.79
N ALA A 435 0.90 29.78 9.80
CA ALA A 435 1.43 28.42 9.82
C ALA A 435 2.50 28.24 10.91
N GLU A 436 3.40 29.20 11.10
CA GLU A 436 4.37 29.19 12.21
C GLU A 436 3.66 29.14 13.56
N ALA A 437 2.67 30.01 13.77
CA ALA A 437 1.89 30.04 15.01
C ALA A 437 1.15 28.70 15.26
N ALA A 438 0.62 28.07 14.21
CA ALA A 438 -0.03 26.76 14.31
C ALA A 438 0.96 25.68 14.78
N LEU A 439 2.20 25.66 14.27
CA LEU A 439 3.23 24.70 14.67
C LEU A 439 3.65 24.90 16.14
N VAL A 440 3.78 26.13 16.59
CA VAL A 440 4.08 26.47 18.00
C VAL A 440 2.95 26.00 18.91
N ASN A 441 1.69 26.29 18.55
CA ASN A 441 0.51 25.86 19.32
C ASN A 441 0.40 24.32 19.42
N LEU A 442 0.82 23.60 18.38
CA LEU A 442 0.87 22.14 18.35
C LEU A 442 2.13 21.58 19.06
N LYS A 443 3.00 22.44 19.58
CA LYS A 443 4.28 22.07 20.25
C LYS A 443 5.21 21.25 19.36
N LEU A 444 5.18 21.50 18.07
CA LEU A 444 6.04 20.85 17.07
C LEU A 444 7.37 21.59 16.91
N VAL A 445 7.36 22.89 17.19
CA VAL A 445 8.52 23.77 17.19
C VAL A 445 8.40 24.76 18.36
N GLU A 446 9.52 25.34 18.76
CA GLU A 446 9.63 26.36 19.82
C GLU A 446 10.42 27.58 19.32
N ASP A 447 10.34 28.69 20.09
CA ASP A 447 11.07 29.92 19.75
C ASP A 447 12.55 29.66 19.63
N GLY A 448 13.14 30.16 18.55
CA GLY A 448 14.55 29.95 18.22
C GLY A 448 14.81 28.75 17.27
N ASP A 449 13.89 27.83 17.11
CA ASP A 449 14.01 26.72 16.13
C ASP A 449 14.08 27.27 14.69
N LEU A 450 14.90 26.66 13.83
CA LEU A 450 14.88 26.92 12.40
C LEU A 450 13.88 26.00 11.71
N VAL A 451 13.08 26.56 10.81
CA VAL A 451 12.14 25.82 9.95
C VAL A 451 12.26 26.26 8.50
N VAL A 452 12.08 25.33 7.57
CA VAL A 452 11.95 25.64 6.14
C VAL A 452 10.50 25.52 5.75
N MET A 453 9.94 26.57 5.19
CA MET A 453 8.53 26.63 4.78
C MET A 453 8.41 26.83 3.28
N THR A 454 7.46 26.13 2.64
CA THR A 454 7.16 26.26 1.20
C THR A 454 5.71 26.59 0.97
N ILE A 455 5.45 27.50 0.04
CA ILE A 455 4.13 27.99 -0.31
C ILE A 455 4.07 28.43 -1.78
N GLY A 456 2.88 28.51 -2.35
CA GLY A 456 2.63 29.24 -3.59
C GLY A 456 2.20 30.67 -3.30
N GLU A 457 2.70 31.66 -4.05
CA GLU A 457 2.28 33.06 -3.92
C GLU A 457 0.75 33.22 -4.05
N SER A 458 0.14 32.44 -4.94
CA SER A 458 -1.34 32.36 -5.02
C SER A 458 -1.84 31.38 -3.98
N VAL A 459 -2.10 31.84 -2.76
CA VAL A 459 -2.61 31.04 -1.65
C VAL A 459 -3.87 30.27 -2.09
N GLY A 460 -3.94 28.97 -1.79
CA GLY A 460 -5.10 28.13 -2.11
C GLY A 460 -5.14 27.57 -3.54
N LYS A 461 -4.18 27.87 -4.43
CA LYS A 461 -4.10 27.28 -5.78
C LYS A 461 -3.18 26.06 -5.82
N SER A 462 -3.66 24.98 -6.43
CA SER A 462 -2.89 23.75 -6.60
C SER A 462 -1.78 23.90 -7.65
N GLY A 463 -0.60 23.28 -7.40
CA GLY A 463 0.52 23.22 -8.36
C GLY A 463 1.32 24.50 -8.53
N HIS A 464 1.14 25.47 -7.65
CA HIS A 464 1.78 26.79 -7.72
C HIS A 464 2.84 27.04 -6.65
N THR A 465 3.38 26.02 -5.99
CA THR A 465 4.48 26.20 -5.04
C THR A 465 5.71 26.75 -5.75
N ASN A 466 6.05 28.01 -5.46
CA ASN A 466 7.15 28.74 -6.11
C ASN A 466 8.03 29.50 -5.11
N THR A 467 7.70 29.44 -3.80
CA THR A 467 8.40 30.17 -2.74
C THR A 467 8.87 29.22 -1.66
N MET A 468 10.10 29.42 -1.21
CA MET A 468 10.68 28.82 -0.02
C MET A 468 11.15 29.92 0.91
N LYS A 469 10.86 29.80 2.21
CA LYS A 469 11.32 30.71 3.25
C LYS A 469 11.96 29.93 4.38
N ILE A 470 13.12 30.37 4.84
CA ILE A 470 13.78 29.87 6.04
C ILE A 470 13.47 30.86 7.17
N VAL A 471 12.92 30.34 8.27
CA VAL A 471 12.41 31.16 9.36
C VAL A 471 13.04 30.67 10.68
N ARG A 472 13.45 31.60 11.52
CA ARG A 472 13.69 31.33 12.94
C ARG A 472 12.38 31.65 13.67
N VAL A 473 11.81 30.64 14.32
CA VAL A 473 10.54 30.79 15.04
C VAL A 473 10.62 31.89 16.08
N GLY A 474 9.69 32.81 16.04
CA GLY A 474 9.58 33.93 16.97
C GLY A 474 10.30 35.22 16.57
N ASP A 475 11.19 35.24 15.59
CA ASP A 475 11.95 36.42 15.21
C ASP A 475 11.08 37.62 14.85
N HIS A 476 9.93 37.37 14.17
CA HIS A 476 8.99 38.43 13.78
C HIS A 476 8.26 39.10 14.96
N ARG A 477 8.34 38.55 16.16
CA ARG A 477 7.76 39.12 17.39
C ARG A 477 8.71 40.11 18.07
N ASN A 478 9.96 40.14 17.64
CA ASN A 478 11.00 40.99 18.18
C ASN A 478 11.33 42.18 17.26
N THR A 479 10.65 42.31 16.14
CA THR A 479 10.72 43.44 15.18
C THR A 479 9.41 44.22 15.17
#